data_4aa6078f1ba6dac272eea73c52c35f63
#
_entry.id   4aa6078f1ba6dac272eea73c52c35f63
#
_cell.length_a   1.000
_cell.length_b   1.000
_cell.length_c   1.000
_cell.angle_alpha   90.00
_cell.angle_beta   90.00
_cell.angle_gamma   90.00
#
_symmetry.space_group_name_H-M   'P 1'
#
loop_
_entity.id
_entity.type
_entity.pdbx_description
1 polymer ?
#
loop_
_entity_poly.entity_id
_entity_poly.type
_entity_poly.pdbx_seq_one_letter_code
_entity_poly.pdbx_strand_id
1 'polypeptide(L)'
;SLVKYAQAAAEHGVHVFMDKPGSQSCEDFEKMLATLKRKGKVFSIGYMYRFNQGIQEALLEVRQGKFGEVYSVEAQMSCDHTIEKRQWLDKFQGGMTFYLGCHLVDLIYSIQGIPEEIIPYNTSTNAFGVMSNDYGFVVFKYKNGVSFLKTSASEVGGFERRQVVISGSL
;
A
#
# COMPACT_ATOMS: atom_id res chain seq x y z
N SER A 1 3.78 -17.07 -7.50
CA SER A 1 3.79 -16.08 -6.41
C SER A 1 5.23 -15.66 -6.14
N LEU A 2 5.50 -14.37 -6.02
CA LEU A 2 6.84 -13.83 -5.70
C LEU A 2 7.36 -14.39 -4.38
N VAL A 3 6.48 -14.59 -3.42
CA VAL A 3 6.84 -15.14 -2.09
C VAL A 3 7.47 -16.53 -2.17
N LYS A 4 7.11 -17.36 -3.14
CA LYS A 4 7.74 -18.69 -3.30
C LYS A 4 9.23 -18.58 -3.67
N TYR A 5 9.57 -17.65 -4.56
CA TYR A 5 10.97 -17.40 -4.93
C TYR A 5 11.74 -16.75 -3.77
N ALA A 6 11.10 -15.81 -3.07
CA ALA A 6 11.66 -15.17 -1.89
C ALA A 6 11.91 -16.19 -0.76
N GLN A 7 11.00 -17.15 -0.54
CA GLN A 7 11.18 -18.23 0.42
C GLN A 7 12.37 -19.13 0.05
N ALA A 8 12.48 -19.52 -1.23
CA ALA A 8 13.62 -20.31 -1.69
C ALA A 8 14.95 -19.57 -1.49
N ALA A 9 15.02 -18.28 -1.82
CA ALA A 9 16.20 -17.45 -1.57
C ALA A 9 16.53 -17.37 -0.07
N ALA A 10 15.50 -17.20 0.77
CA ALA A 10 15.66 -17.17 2.23
C ALA A 10 16.22 -18.49 2.77
N GLU A 11 15.76 -19.63 2.27
CA GLU A 11 16.26 -20.98 2.64
C GLU A 11 17.74 -21.16 2.29
N HIS A 12 18.19 -20.56 1.18
CA HIS A 12 19.59 -20.54 0.77
C HIS A 12 20.42 -19.45 1.49
N GLY A 13 19.82 -18.71 2.42
CA GLY A 13 20.53 -17.70 3.21
C GLY A 13 20.95 -16.46 2.42
N VAL A 14 20.14 -16.06 1.44
CA VAL A 14 20.34 -14.87 0.60
C VAL A 14 19.45 -13.72 1.12
N HIS A 15 19.96 -12.47 1.06
CA HIS A 15 19.12 -11.30 1.29
C HIS A 15 18.07 -11.17 0.20
N VAL A 16 16.87 -10.68 0.53
CA VAL A 16 15.75 -10.62 -0.41
C VAL A 16 15.30 -9.18 -0.61
N PHE A 17 15.32 -8.72 -1.85
CA PHE A 17 14.55 -7.56 -2.30
C PHE A 17 13.41 -8.06 -3.18
N MET A 18 12.17 -7.73 -2.82
CA MET A 18 10.98 -8.21 -3.50
C MET A 18 10.16 -7.02 -4.02
N ASP A 19 9.58 -7.17 -5.21
CA ASP A 19 8.63 -6.18 -5.71
C ASP A 19 7.32 -6.21 -4.91
N LYS A 20 6.62 -5.09 -4.90
CA LYS A 20 5.29 -4.98 -4.29
C LYS A 20 4.24 -5.78 -5.11
N PRO A 21 3.11 -6.10 -4.60
CA PRO A 21 2.53 -5.75 -3.29
C PRO A 21 2.84 -6.72 -2.16
N GLY A 22 3.72 -7.67 -2.35
CA GLY A 22 4.06 -8.69 -1.37
C GLY A 22 3.36 -10.02 -1.66
N SER A 23 2.52 -10.49 -0.76
CA SER A 23 1.81 -11.77 -0.89
C SER A 23 0.31 -11.61 -0.65
N GLN A 24 -0.50 -12.44 -1.31
CA GLN A 24 -1.92 -12.62 -1.01
C GLN A 24 -2.14 -13.63 0.14
N SER A 25 -1.08 -14.35 0.54
CA SER A 25 -1.09 -15.27 1.68
C SER A 25 -0.25 -14.68 2.81
N CYS A 26 -0.88 -14.30 3.91
CA CYS A 26 -0.18 -13.84 5.11
C CYS A 26 0.72 -14.95 5.67
N GLU A 27 0.24 -16.19 5.71
CA GLU A 27 0.99 -17.35 6.21
C GLU A 27 2.29 -17.57 5.44
N ASP A 28 2.23 -17.59 4.09
CA ASP A 28 3.42 -17.74 3.26
C ASP A 28 4.42 -16.59 3.46
N PHE A 29 3.89 -15.38 3.64
CA PHE A 29 4.72 -14.19 3.86
C PHE A 29 5.43 -14.22 5.22
N GLU A 30 4.69 -14.55 6.28
CA GLU A 30 5.23 -14.69 7.64
C GLU A 30 6.28 -15.81 7.72
N LYS A 31 6.04 -16.94 7.06
CA LYS A 31 7.00 -18.05 6.97
C LYS A 31 8.30 -17.61 6.32
N MET A 32 8.22 -16.87 5.23
CA MET A 32 9.38 -16.30 4.55
C MET A 32 10.16 -15.36 5.48
N LEU A 33 9.47 -14.42 6.14
CA LEU A 33 10.09 -13.48 7.07
C LEU A 33 10.76 -14.18 8.24
N ALA A 34 10.10 -15.19 8.83
CA ALA A 34 10.67 -16.01 9.90
C ALA A 34 11.95 -16.74 9.45
N THR A 35 11.97 -17.25 8.22
CA THR A 35 13.15 -17.90 7.65
C THR A 35 14.30 -16.92 7.48
N LEU A 36 14.06 -15.72 6.93
CA LEU A 36 15.06 -14.67 6.79
C LEU A 36 15.62 -14.24 8.16
N LYS A 37 14.74 -14.02 9.13
CA LYS A 37 15.13 -13.65 10.52
C LYS A 37 16.02 -14.73 11.12
N ARG A 38 15.65 -16.00 11.04
CA ARG A 38 16.44 -17.14 11.55
C ARG A 38 17.83 -17.24 10.90
N LYS A 39 17.91 -16.89 9.61
CA LYS A 39 19.16 -16.90 8.84
C LYS A 39 19.97 -15.60 8.97
N GLY A 40 19.51 -14.62 9.73
CA GLY A 40 20.18 -13.31 9.85
C GLY A 40 20.23 -12.54 8.53
N LYS A 41 19.18 -12.65 7.69
CA LYS A 41 19.12 -12.01 6.37
C LYS A 41 18.14 -10.85 6.35
N VAL A 42 18.45 -9.87 5.49
CA VAL A 42 17.66 -8.66 5.30
C VAL A 42 16.56 -8.93 4.26
N PHE A 43 15.39 -8.41 4.55
CA PHE A 43 14.27 -8.31 3.63
C PHE A 43 13.95 -6.85 3.33
N SER A 44 13.70 -6.54 2.06
CA SER A 44 13.17 -5.26 1.64
C SER A 44 12.11 -5.47 0.56
N ILE A 45 11.08 -4.61 0.56
CA ILE A 45 10.01 -4.62 -0.42
C ILE A 45 9.94 -3.27 -1.14
N GLY A 46 9.60 -3.28 -2.43
CA GLY A 46 9.65 -2.14 -3.32
C GLY A 46 8.54 -1.10 -3.12
N TYR A 47 8.34 -0.62 -1.91
CA TYR A 47 7.44 0.50 -1.63
C TYR A 47 8.13 1.83 -1.97
N MET A 48 7.87 2.33 -3.20
CA MET A 48 8.60 3.45 -3.78
C MET A 48 8.50 4.76 -2.99
N TYR A 49 7.41 4.99 -2.25
CA TYR A 49 7.25 6.21 -1.45
C TYR A 49 8.24 6.30 -0.29
N ARG A 50 8.77 5.18 0.17
CA ARG A 50 9.86 5.15 1.16
C ARG A 50 11.13 5.84 0.68
N PHE A 51 11.27 6.04 -0.65
CA PHE A 51 12.44 6.63 -1.31
C PHE A 51 12.11 7.94 -2.05
N ASN A 52 10.87 8.43 -1.98
CA ASN A 52 10.48 9.70 -2.56
C ASN A 52 10.91 10.84 -1.62
N GLN A 53 11.66 11.82 -2.13
CA GLN A 53 12.24 12.89 -1.33
C GLN A 53 11.18 13.70 -0.57
N GLY A 54 10.09 14.13 -1.23
CA GLY A 54 9.03 14.90 -0.56
C GLY A 54 8.32 14.11 0.54
N ILE A 55 8.13 12.80 0.34
CA ILE A 55 7.57 11.92 1.39
C ILE A 55 8.55 11.75 2.55
N GLN A 56 9.85 11.63 2.28
CA GLN A 56 10.89 11.54 3.31
C GLN A 56 10.94 12.81 4.16
N GLU A 57 10.84 13.99 3.53
CA GLU A 57 10.77 15.28 4.21
C GLU A 57 9.52 15.37 5.09
N ALA A 58 8.34 15.01 4.56
CA ALA A 58 7.09 14.99 5.33
C ALA A 58 7.16 14.04 6.54
N LEU A 59 7.70 12.82 6.35
CA LEU A 59 7.90 11.86 7.43
C LEU A 59 8.89 12.38 8.49
N LEU A 60 9.92 13.10 8.09
CA LEU A 60 10.86 13.73 9.02
C LEU A 60 10.14 14.81 9.86
N GLU A 61 9.32 15.65 9.24
CA GLU A 61 8.57 16.69 9.92
C GLU A 61 7.53 16.12 10.90
N VAL A 62 6.85 15.04 10.52
CA VAL A 62 5.97 14.28 11.43
C VAL A 62 6.75 13.79 12.66
N ARG A 63 7.91 13.15 12.44
CA ARG A 63 8.77 12.64 13.54
C ARG A 63 9.32 13.76 14.44
N GLN A 64 9.52 14.95 13.90
CA GLN A 64 9.92 16.14 14.64
C GLN A 64 8.76 16.79 15.42
N GLY A 65 7.54 16.26 15.30
CA GLY A 65 6.36 16.78 15.98
C GLY A 65 5.80 18.07 15.39
N LYS A 66 6.21 18.47 14.17
CA LYS A 66 5.75 19.73 13.55
C LYS A 66 4.26 19.76 13.22
N PHE A 67 3.63 18.59 13.14
CA PHE A 67 2.18 18.45 12.94
C PHE A 67 1.40 18.28 14.26
N GLY A 68 2.10 18.20 15.42
CA GLY A 68 1.48 17.81 16.66
C GLY A 68 0.94 16.36 16.59
N GLU A 69 -0.30 16.14 17.04
CA GLU A 69 -0.98 14.86 16.87
C GLU A 69 -1.58 14.79 15.46
N VAL A 70 -1.10 13.85 14.65
CA VAL A 70 -1.67 13.61 13.32
C VAL A 70 -3.00 12.87 13.48
N TYR A 71 -4.10 13.50 13.06
CA TYR A 71 -5.44 12.93 13.15
C TYR A 71 -6.01 12.47 11.80
N SER A 72 -5.43 12.90 10.67
CA SER A 72 -5.85 12.43 9.35
C SER A 72 -4.69 12.37 8.36
N VAL A 73 -4.69 11.32 7.56
CA VAL A 73 -3.88 11.19 6.34
C VAL A 73 -4.82 10.85 5.19
N GLU A 74 -4.87 11.71 4.20
CA GLU A 74 -5.60 11.50 2.96
C GLU A 74 -4.59 11.12 1.87
N ALA A 75 -4.68 9.92 1.34
CA ALA A 75 -3.73 9.44 0.35
C ALA A 75 -4.45 9.00 -0.93
N GLN A 76 -4.06 9.56 -2.07
CA GLN A 76 -4.64 9.22 -3.37
C GLN A 76 -3.57 8.81 -4.36
N MET A 77 -3.82 7.69 -5.05
CA MET A 77 -2.97 7.18 -6.13
C MET A 77 -3.83 6.44 -7.14
N SER A 78 -4.07 7.06 -8.29
CA SER A 78 -4.90 6.49 -9.35
C SER A 78 -4.16 6.47 -10.69
N CYS A 79 -4.71 5.71 -11.62
CA CYS A 79 -4.23 5.58 -13.00
C CYS A 79 -5.44 5.48 -13.94
N ASP A 80 -5.18 5.71 -15.22
CA ASP A 80 -6.09 5.37 -16.31
C ASP A 80 -5.50 4.15 -17.06
N HIS A 81 -5.91 2.96 -16.66
CA HIS A 81 -5.44 1.70 -17.23
C HIS A 81 -6.37 1.22 -18.35
N THR A 82 -5.80 0.49 -19.32
CA THR A 82 -6.59 -0.17 -20.37
C THR A 82 -7.58 -1.18 -19.78
N ILE A 83 -8.60 -1.53 -20.57
CA ILE A 83 -9.62 -2.52 -20.20
C ILE A 83 -8.97 -3.85 -19.80
N GLU A 84 -8.01 -4.33 -20.58
CA GLU A 84 -7.29 -5.59 -20.34
C GLU A 84 -6.54 -5.56 -19.01
N LYS A 85 -5.88 -4.44 -18.70
CA LYS A 85 -5.15 -4.28 -17.43
C LYS A 85 -6.12 -4.23 -16.25
N ARG A 86 -7.26 -3.60 -16.40
CA ARG A 86 -8.31 -3.56 -15.37
C ARG A 86 -8.92 -4.95 -15.14
N GLN A 87 -9.24 -5.70 -16.20
CA GLN A 87 -9.70 -7.09 -16.11
C GLN A 87 -8.66 -7.98 -15.43
N TRP A 88 -7.37 -7.76 -15.71
CA TRP A 88 -6.26 -8.49 -15.07
C TRP A 88 -6.22 -8.32 -13.55
N LEU A 89 -6.74 -7.22 -12.99
CA LEU A 89 -6.81 -6.98 -11.54
C LEU A 89 -7.66 -8.02 -10.81
N ASP A 90 -8.55 -8.72 -11.50
CA ASP A 90 -9.35 -9.82 -10.94
C ASP A 90 -8.52 -10.99 -10.39
N LYS A 91 -7.26 -11.09 -10.80
CA LYS A 91 -6.30 -12.07 -10.26
C LYS A 91 -5.87 -11.77 -8.82
N PHE A 92 -6.21 -10.60 -8.29
CA PHE A 92 -5.83 -10.17 -6.95
C PHE A 92 -7.04 -10.00 -6.06
N GLN A 93 -7.02 -10.67 -4.92
CA GLN A 93 -7.96 -10.35 -3.84
C GLN A 93 -7.74 -8.89 -3.41
N GLY A 94 -8.80 -8.09 -3.44
CA GLY A 94 -8.72 -6.65 -3.19
C GLY A 94 -8.36 -5.79 -4.42
N GLY A 95 -8.15 -6.40 -5.60
CA GLY A 95 -8.01 -5.70 -6.89
C GLY A 95 -6.99 -4.55 -6.87
N MET A 96 -7.48 -3.33 -7.20
CA MET A 96 -6.64 -2.14 -7.28
C MET A 96 -6.06 -1.71 -5.93
N THR A 97 -6.79 -1.92 -4.82
CA THR A 97 -6.27 -1.64 -3.47
C THR A 97 -5.03 -2.49 -3.18
N PHE A 98 -5.06 -3.79 -3.50
CA PHE A 98 -3.90 -4.65 -3.34
C PHE A 98 -2.78 -4.28 -4.32
N TYR A 99 -3.11 -4.06 -5.60
CA TYR A 99 -2.12 -3.84 -6.65
C TYR A 99 -1.38 -2.50 -6.55
N LEU A 100 -2.09 -1.40 -6.31
CA LEU A 100 -1.53 -0.04 -6.26
C LEU A 100 -1.69 0.59 -4.88
N GLY A 101 -2.84 0.40 -4.23
CA GLY A 101 -3.13 0.97 -2.92
C GLY A 101 -2.19 0.51 -1.81
N CYS A 102 -1.49 -0.62 -1.99
CA CYS A 102 -0.46 -1.09 -1.04
C CYS A 102 0.62 -0.05 -0.73
N HIS A 103 0.96 0.83 -1.69
CA HIS A 103 1.88 1.95 -1.46
C HIS A 103 1.32 2.97 -0.48
N LEU A 104 0.00 3.21 -0.54
CA LEU A 104 -0.69 4.15 0.32
C LEU A 104 -0.94 3.57 1.72
N VAL A 105 -1.19 2.26 1.80
CA VAL A 105 -1.27 1.54 3.08
C VAL A 105 0.07 1.66 3.82
N ASP A 106 1.18 1.39 3.14
CA ASP A 106 2.53 1.52 3.69
C ASP A 106 2.83 2.95 4.15
N LEU A 107 2.40 3.95 3.39
CA LEU A 107 2.58 5.35 3.72
C LEU A 107 1.77 5.76 4.96
N ILE A 108 0.47 5.46 5.00
CA ILE A 108 -0.40 5.78 6.15
C ILE A 108 0.12 5.09 7.41
N TYR A 109 0.51 3.81 7.30
CA TYR A 109 1.13 3.07 8.39
C TYR A 109 2.44 3.72 8.88
N SER A 110 3.26 4.23 7.95
CA SER A 110 4.54 4.90 8.28
C SER A 110 4.34 6.22 9.02
N ILE A 111 3.19 6.89 8.84
CA ILE A 111 2.84 8.17 9.47
C ILE A 111 2.15 7.94 10.83
N GLN A 112 1.14 7.07 10.90
CA GLN A 112 0.25 6.93 12.06
C GLN A 112 0.33 5.57 12.77
N GLY A 113 1.08 4.59 12.22
CA GLY A 113 1.19 3.25 12.80
C GLY A 113 -0.04 2.38 12.55
N ILE A 114 -0.31 1.45 13.46
CA ILE A 114 -1.38 0.46 13.35
C ILE A 114 -2.73 1.11 13.69
N PRO A 115 -3.73 1.05 12.79
CA PRO A 115 -5.08 1.52 13.07
C PRO A 115 -5.84 0.55 13.99
N GLU A 116 -6.87 1.05 14.68
CA GLU A 116 -7.80 0.23 15.48
C GLU A 116 -8.73 -0.59 14.59
N GLU A 117 -9.09 -0.05 13.41
CA GLU A 117 -10.01 -0.70 12.48
C GLU A 117 -9.67 -0.33 11.04
N ILE A 118 -9.84 -1.26 10.11
CA ILE A 118 -9.68 -1.04 8.66
C ILE A 118 -10.98 -1.43 7.97
N ILE A 119 -11.57 -0.49 7.22
CA ILE A 119 -12.84 -0.69 6.52
C ILE A 119 -12.60 -0.51 5.01
N PRO A 120 -12.49 -1.60 4.24
CA PRO A 120 -12.28 -1.54 2.79
C PRO A 120 -13.60 -1.41 2.03
N TYR A 121 -13.61 -0.53 1.03
CA TYR A 121 -14.67 -0.40 0.03
C TYR A 121 -14.06 -0.64 -1.36
N ASN A 122 -13.82 -1.93 -1.67
CA ASN A 122 -13.34 -2.33 -2.99
C ASN A 122 -14.52 -2.64 -3.88
N THR A 123 -14.55 -2.05 -5.08
CA THR A 123 -15.65 -2.23 -6.01
C THR A 123 -15.19 -2.15 -7.45
N SER A 124 -16.02 -2.64 -8.36
CA SER A 124 -15.90 -2.35 -9.78
C SER A 124 -16.57 -1.02 -10.10
N THR A 125 -15.92 -0.19 -10.93
CA THR A 125 -16.58 0.98 -11.53
C THR A 125 -17.58 0.58 -12.62
N ASN A 126 -17.52 -0.67 -13.08
CA ASN A 126 -18.27 -1.21 -14.22
C ASN A 126 -18.09 -0.39 -15.53
N ALA A 127 -17.13 0.52 -15.57
CA ALA A 127 -16.85 1.30 -16.74
C ALA A 127 -16.33 0.39 -17.88
N PHE A 128 -16.97 0.47 -19.04
CA PHE A 128 -16.71 -0.39 -20.21
C PHE A 128 -16.90 -1.89 -19.95
N GLY A 129 -17.80 -2.27 -19.01
CA GLY A 129 -18.12 -3.67 -18.68
C GLY A 129 -17.04 -4.41 -17.90
N VAL A 130 -16.07 -3.71 -17.30
CA VAL A 130 -15.04 -4.33 -16.44
C VAL A 130 -15.63 -4.61 -15.07
N MET A 131 -15.59 -5.88 -14.62
CA MET A 131 -16.20 -6.34 -13.38
C MET A 131 -15.21 -6.51 -12.22
N SER A 132 -13.91 -6.43 -12.50
CA SER A 132 -12.87 -6.53 -11.46
C SER A 132 -12.92 -5.35 -10.48
N ASN A 133 -12.41 -5.52 -9.26
CA ASN A 133 -12.27 -4.45 -8.27
C ASN A 133 -11.21 -3.43 -8.73
N ASP A 134 -11.58 -2.57 -9.66
CA ASP A 134 -10.73 -1.53 -10.26
C ASP A 134 -10.78 -0.18 -9.54
N TYR A 135 -11.60 -0.09 -8.49
CA TYR A 135 -11.68 1.04 -7.57
C TYR A 135 -11.56 0.56 -6.13
N GLY A 136 -10.79 1.28 -5.33
CA GLY A 136 -10.62 1.03 -3.91
C GLY A 136 -10.66 2.33 -3.10
N PHE A 137 -11.41 2.28 -2.02
CA PHE A 137 -11.43 3.28 -0.98
C PHE A 137 -11.34 2.57 0.36
N VAL A 138 -10.32 2.88 1.17
CA VAL A 138 -10.12 2.20 2.46
C VAL A 138 -10.03 3.24 3.56
N VAL A 139 -10.80 3.05 4.61
CA VAL A 139 -10.80 3.87 5.81
C VAL A 139 -9.97 3.20 6.89
N PHE A 140 -9.11 3.94 7.54
CA PHE A 140 -8.29 3.54 8.69
C PHE A 140 -8.74 4.36 9.90
N LYS A 141 -9.30 3.69 10.89
CA LYS A 141 -9.77 4.32 12.11
C LYS A 141 -8.70 4.24 13.19
N TYR A 142 -8.41 5.36 13.78
CA TYR A 142 -7.51 5.52 14.92
C TYR A 142 -8.29 6.05 16.12
N LYS A 143 -7.71 5.97 17.32
CA LYS A 143 -8.34 6.48 18.55
C LYS A 143 -8.81 7.94 18.41
N ASN A 144 -7.99 8.77 17.80
CA ASN A 144 -8.21 10.22 17.67
C ASN A 144 -8.18 10.66 16.21
N GLY A 145 -8.80 9.92 15.31
CA GLY A 145 -8.85 10.36 13.92
C GLY A 145 -9.20 9.28 12.91
N VAL A 146 -9.29 9.70 11.68
CA VAL A 146 -9.61 8.84 10.54
C VAL A 146 -8.73 9.21 9.37
N SER A 147 -8.09 8.22 8.79
CA SER A 147 -7.34 8.35 7.53
C SER A 147 -7.96 7.52 6.44
N PHE A 148 -7.70 7.85 5.20
CA PHE A 148 -8.21 7.05 4.09
C PHE A 148 -7.24 7.03 2.91
N LEU A 149 -7.36 5.98 2.14
CA LEU A 149 -6.78 5.93 0.80
C LEU A 149 -7.86 5.84 -0.27
N LYS A 150 -7.57 6.41 -1.43
CA LYS A 150 -8.33 6.25 -2.67
C LYS A 150 -7.41 5.77 -3.77
N THR A 151 -7.84 4.76 -4.52
CA THR A 151 -7.14 4.27 -5.71
C THR A 151 -8.13 3.86 -6.78
N SER A 152 -7.84 4.18 -8.03
CA SER A 152 -8.65 3.79 -9.19
C SER A 152 -7.77 3.41 -10.37
N ALA A 153 -8.21 2.43 -11.14
CA ALA A 153 -7.58 2.02 -12.39
C ALA A 153 -8.24 2.64 -13.63
N SER A 154 -9.32 3.42 -13.45
CA SER A 154 -10.12 4.01 -14.53
C SER A 154 -10.32 5.52 -14.37
N GLU A 155 -9.43 6.18 -13.63
CA GLU A 155 -9.54 7.61 -13.39
C GLU A 155 -8.78 8.39 -14.47
N VAL A 156 -9.51 9.10 -15.33
CA VAL A 156 -8.93 9.99 -16.35
C VAL A 156 -8.10 11.08 -15.64
N GLY A 157 -6.84 11.27 -16.07
CA GLY A 157 -5.91 12.17 -15.39
C GLY A 157 -5.54 11.74 -13.97
N GLY A 158 -5.77 10.47 -13.61
CA GLY A 158 -5.53 9.96 -12.27
C GLY A 158 -4.06 9.95 -11.85
N PHE A 159 -3.15 9.95 -12.82
CA PHE A 159 -1.71 10.01 -12.52
C PHE A 159 -1.31 11.39 -11.98
N GLU A 160 -1.83 12.46 -12.53
CA GLU A 160 -1.55 13.84 -12.14
C GLU A 160 -2.22 14.22 -10.82
N ARG A 161 -3.22 13.44 -10.38
CA ARG A 161 -3.97 13.67 -9.14
C ARG A 161 -3.44 12.88 -7.95
N ARG A 162 -2.24 12.34 -8.04
CA ARG A 162 -1.59 11.68 -6.90
C ARG A 162 -1.23 12.70 -5.84
N GLN A 163 -1.70 12.45 -4.63
CA GLN A 163 -1.49 13.38 -3.52
C GLN A 163 -1.46 12.67 -2.17
N VAL A 164 -0.83 13.32 -1.22
CA VAL A 164 -0.90 13.00 0.20
C VAL A 164 -1.14 14.29 0.96
N VAL A 165 -2.13 14.30 1.83
CA VAL A 165 -2.42 15.39 2.76
C VAL A 165 -2.30 14.85 4.17
N ILE A 166 -1.53 15.52 5.01
CA ILE A 166 -1.35 15.17 6.42
C ILE A 166 -1.93 16.31 7.25
N SER A 167 -2.86 15.99 8.13
CA SER A 167 -3.50 16.94 9.03
C SER A 167 -3.18 16.60 10.48
N GLY A 168 -2.74 17.59 11.22
CA GLY A 168 -2.37 17.48 12.63
C GLY A 168 -2.92 18.62 13.47
N SER A 169 -2.63 18.61 14.76
CA SER A 169 -3.11 19.59 15.73
C SER A 169 -2.32 20.89 15.78
N LEU A 170 -1.20 20.99 15.04
CA LEU A 170 -0.34 22.18 14.90
C LEU A 170 -0.25 22.60 13.44
#